data_4eb153120fe7d794847f59e1d0ae4b1d
#
_entry.id   4eb153120fe7d794847f59e1d0ae4b1d
#
_cell.length_a   1.000
_cell.length_b   1.000
_cell.length_c   1.000
_cell.angle_alpha   90.00
_cell.angle_beta   90.00
_cell.angle_gamma   90.00
#
_symmetry.space_group_name_H-M   'P 1'
#
loop_
_entity.id
_entity.type
_entity.pdbx_description
1 polymer ?
#
loop_
_entity_poly.entity_id
_entity_poly.type
_entity_poly.pdbx_seq_one_letter_code
_entity_poly.pdbx_strand_id
1 'polypeptide(L)' 'MKKKLKIKRVSSEFLGRVIEQRIPSGLFLTKEGHKWVAVDNTTGDAWTEEFSWKRQAVRWLRGKFEVGV' A
#
# COMPACT_ATOMS: atom_id res chain seq x y z
N MET A 1 4.52 -17.69 14.10
CA MET A 1 3.31 -16.98 14.00
C MET A 1 3.41 -15.77 13.10
N LYS A 2 2.43 -15.61 12.22
CA LYS A 2 2.46 -14.51 11.28
C LYS A 2 1.80 -13.29 11.81
N LYS A 3 2.42 -12.16 11.61
CA LYS A 3 1.82 -10.90 11.94
C LYS A 3 1.33 -10.23 10.69
N LYS A 4 0.11 -9.77 10.70
CA LYS A 4 -0.40 -9.01 9.59
C LYS A 4 0.02 -7.57 9.76
N LEU A 5 0.57 -7.00 8.71
CA LEU A 5 0.91 -5.60 8.72
C LEU A 5 -0.34 -4.78 8.57
N LYS A 6 -0.38 -3.68 9.28
CA LYS A 6 -1.52 -2.78 9.18
C LYS A 6 -1.43 -1.95 7.91
N ILE A 7 -2.57 -1.79 7.27
CA ILE A 7 -2.66 -0.92 6.11
C ILE A 7 -3.02 0.46 6.62
N LYS A 8 -2.14 1.42 6.40
CA LYS A 8 -2.36 2.78 6.90
C LYS A 8 -2.96 3.66 5.82
N ARG A 9 -4.05 4.33 6.17
CA ARG A 9 -4.64 5.30 5.27
C ARG A 9 -3.92 6.62 5.44
N VAL A 10 -3.36 7.14 4.37
CA VAL A 10 -2.54 8.35 4.43
C VAL A 10 -2.99 9.34 3.38
N SER A 11 -2.46 10.55 3.45
CA SER A 11 -2.75 11.57 2.45
C SER A 11 -1.95 11.29 1.18
N SER A 12 -2.39 11.91 0.09
CA SER A 12 -1.66 11.78 -1.18
C SER A 12 -0.24 12.30 -1.04
N GLU A 13 -0.08 13.36 -0.28
CA GLU A 13 1.24 13.93 -0.06
C GLU A 13 2.16 12.97 0.64
N PHE A 14 1.64 12.32 1.67
CA PHE A 14 2.43 11.36 2.43
C PHE A 14 2.80 10.18 1.53
N LEU A 15 1.82 9.71 0.76
CA LEU A 15 2.06 8.59 -0.13
C LEU A 15 3.15 8.93 -1.14
N GLY A 16 3.11 10.15 -1.69
CA GLY A 16 4.12 10.60 -2.62
C GLY A 16 5.51 10.57 -2.03
N ARG A 17 5.63 10.94 -0.76
CA ARG A 17 6.91 10.90 -0.09
C ARG A 17 7.41 9.48 0.11
N VAL A 18 6.51 8.57 0.43
CA VAL A 18 6.89 7.17 0.58
C VAL A 18 7.44 6.64 -0.73
N ILE A 19 6.78 6.96 -1.84
CA ILE A 19 7.22 6.51 -3.14
C ILE A 19 8.58 7.11 -3.48
N GLU A 20 8.75 8.38 -3.19
CA GLU A 20 9.96 9.09 -3.55
C GLU A 20 11.14 8.71 -2.68
N GLN A 21 10.92 8.66 -1.38
CA GLN A 21 11.99 8.42 -0.42
C GLN A 21 12.11 6.99 0.02
N ARG A 22 11.10 6.18 -0.28
CA ARG A 22 11.11 4.78 0.09
C ARG A 22 11.11 4.55 1.59
N ILE A 23 10.60 5.50 2.34
CA ILE A 23 10.43 5.41 3.79
C ILE A 23 9.13 6.10 4.17
N PRO A 24 8.49 5.69 5.25
CA PRO A 24 8.83 4.55 6.09
C PRO A 24 8.36 3.24 5.46
N SER A 25 8.80 2.15 6.04
CA SER A 25 8.39 0.83 5.63
C SER A 25 6.94 0.59 6.01
N GLY A 26 6.21 -0.16 5.19
CA GLY A 26 4.83 -0.51 5.54
C GLY A 26 3.91 -0.57 4.34
N LEU A 27 2.62 -0.67 4.64
CA LEU A 27 1.57 -0.71 3.64
C LEU A 27 0.75 0.56 3.74
N PHE A 28 0.56 1.23 2.62
CA PHE A 28 -0.11 2.53 2.60
C PHE A 28 -1.20 2.57 1.55
N LEU A 29 -2.21 3.38 1.82
CA LEU A 29 -3.37 3.48 0.95
C LEU A 29 -3.86 4.91 0.97
N THR A 30 -4.20 5.44 -0.21
CA THR A 30 -4.82 6.75 -0.28
C THR A 30 -5.84 6.75 -1.41
N LYS A 31 -6.75 7.71 -1.36
CA LYS A 31 -7.72 7.89 -2.41
C LYS A 31 -7.40 9.17 -3.17
N GLU A 32 -7.26 9.04 -4.48
CA GLU A 32 -7.00 10.19 -5.33
C GLU A 32 -8.08 10.27 -6.39
N GLY A 33 -9.01 11.21 -6.20
CA GLY A 33 -10.12 11.33 -7.13
C GLY A 33 -10.98 10.08 -7.07
N HIS A 34 -11.08 9.39 -8.19
CA HIS A 34 -11.88 8.17 -8.27
C HIS A 34 -11.07 6.91 -8.05
N LYS A 35 -9.78 7.05 -7.80
CA LYS A 35 -8.92 5.89 -7.72
C LYS A 35 -8.35 5.70 -6.35
N TRP A 36 -8.06 4.46 -6.03
CA TRP A 36 -7.38 4.09 -4.80
C TRP A 36 -5.96 3.70 -5.14
N VAL A 37 -5.01 4.36 -4.51
CA VAL A 37 -3.59 4.09 -4.77
C VAL A 37 -3.03 3.36 -3.57
N ALA A 38 -2.41 2.22 -3.83
CA ALA A 38 -1.86 1.38 -2.79
C ALA A 38 -0.35 1.29 -2.97
N VAL A 39 0.37 1.36 -1.86
CA VAL A 39 1.83 1.25 -1.89
C VAL A 39 2.27 0.20 -0.90
N ASP A 40 3.07 -0.73 -1.37
CA ASP A 40 3.70 -1.73 -0.54
C ASP A 40 5.19 -1.38 -0.44
N ASN A 41 5.57 -0.80 0.68
CA ASN A 41 6.95 -0.41 0.89
C ASN A 41 7.60 -1.25 1.99
N THR A 42 7.26 -2.53 2.03
CA THR A 42 7.83 -3.43 3.03
C THR A 42 9.26 -3.81 2.71
N THR A 43 9.60 -3.79 1.43
CA THR A 43 10.95 -4.15 1.00
C THR A 43 11.80 -2.94 0.62
N GLY A 44 11.21 -1.74 0.68
CA GLY A 44 11.91 -0.53 0.27
C GLY A 44 11.78 -0.22 -1.21
N ASP A 45 10.97 -1.00 -1.94
CA ASP A 45 10.79 -0.79 -3.36
C ASP A 45 9.58 0.06 -3.71
N ALA A 46 8.74 0.31 -2.72
CA ALA A 46 7.54 1.13 -2.89
C ALA A 46 6.70 0.69 -4.08
N TRP A 47 6.34 -0.59 -4.10
CA TRP A 47 5.48 -1.12 -5.15
C TRP A 47 4.14 -0.39 -5.10
N THR A 48 3.72 0.16 -6.22
CA THR A 48 2.54 1.01 -6.30
C THR A 48 1.57 0.51 -7.35
N GLU A 49 0.29 0.50 -7.00
CA GLU A 49 -0.75 0.07 -7.91
C GLU A 49 -2.01 0.92 -7.70
N GLU A 50 -2.78 1.10 -8.75
CA GLU A 50 -4.02 1.85 -8.68
C GLU A 50 -5.21 0.96 -8.91
N PHE A 51 -6.29 1.25 -8.18
CA PHE A 51 -7.52 0.45 -8.26
C PHE A 51 -8.74 1.35 -8.28
N SER A 52 -9.80 0.86 -8.88
CA SER A 52 -11.08 1.59 -8.88
C SER A 52 -11.81 1.43 -7.56
N TRP A 53 -11.55 0.36 -6.83
CA TRP A 53 -12.27 0.06 -5.60
C TRP A 53 -11.31 -0.14 -4.45
N LYS A 54 -11.71 0.36 -3.29
CA LYS A 54 -10.89 0.23 -2.11
C LYS A 54 -10.60 -1.23 -1.77
N ARG A 55 -11.61 -2.08 -1.89
CA ARG A 55 -11.42 -3.48 -1.52
C ARG A 55 -10.42 -4.18 -2.43
N GLN A 56 -10.31 -3.75 -3.67
CA GLN A 56 -9.31 -4.31 -4.56
C GLN A 56 -7.91 -3.91 -4.10
N ALA A 57 -7.76 -2.67 -3.70
CA ALA A 57 -6.48 -2.17 -3.22
C ALA A 57 -6.06 -2.91 -1.95
N VAL A 58 -7.01 -3.07 -1.04
CA VAL A 58 -6.73 -3.75 0.22
C VAL A 58 -6.36 -5.21 -0.04
N ARG A 59 -7.09 -5.85 -0.94
CA ARG A 59 -6.81 -7.24 -1.27
C ARG A 59 -5.41 -7.39 -1.87
N TRP A 60 -5.04 -6.47 -2.74
CA TRP A 60 -3.72 -6.50 -3.34
C TRP A 60 -2.63 -6.35 -2.29
N LEU A 61 -2.82 -5.42 -1.37
CA LEU A 61 -1.85 -5.22 -0.31
C LEU A 61 -1.72 -6.45 0.57
N ARG A 62 -2.85 -7.06 0.90
CA ARG A 62 -2.83 -8.25 1.75
C ARG A 62 -2.31 -9.46 1.02
N GLY A 63 -2.61 -9.56 -0.26
CA GLY A 63 -2.17 -10.69 -1.05
C GLY A 63 -0.67 -10.81 -1.14
N LYS A 64 0.01 -9.69 -1.02
CA LYS A 64 1.46 -9.70 -1.08
C LYS A 64 2.08 -10.45 0.08
N PHE A 65 1.32 -10.60 1.16
CA PHE A 65 1.83 -11.25 2.35
C PHE A 65 1.23 -12.60 2.59
N GLU A 66 0.26 -12.96 1.77
CA GLU A 66 -0.39 -14.25 1.92
C GLU A 66 -0.08 -15.20 0.79
N VAL A 67 0.72 -14.74 -0.13
CA VAL A 67 1.11 -15.56 -1.27
C VAL A 67 1.98 -16.69 -0.81
N GLY A 68 1.70 -17.88 -1.29
CA GLY A 68 2.50 -19.03 -0.95
C GLY A 68 2.13 -19.69 0.36
N VAL A 69 1.11 -19.23 0.95
CA VAL A 69 0.64 -19.85 2.19
C VAL A 69 0.02 -21.19 1.91
#